data_5f21a89b4b8f50f712897f954f8a5588
#
_entry.id   5f21a89b4b8f50f712897f954f8a5588
#
_cell.length_a   1.000
_cell.length_b   1.000
_cell.length_c   1.000
_cell.angle_alpha   90.00
_cell.angle_beta   90.00
_cell.angle_gamma   90.00
#
_symmetry.space_group_name_H-M   'P 1'
#
loop_
_entity.id
_entity.type
_entity.pdbx_description
1 polymer ?
#
loop_
_entity_poly.entity_id
_entity_poly.type
_entity_poly.pdbx_seq_one_letter_code
_entity_poly.pdbx_strand_id
1 'polypeptide(L)'
;MDIRAAEISAILKDQIKNFGKEAEVSEVGQVLSVGDGIARVYGLDNVQAGEMVEFPGGIRGMALNLESDNVGVVIFGSDRDIKEGDIVKRTGAIVDVPVGPELLGRVVDALGNPIDGKGPINAKQRARVDVKAPGIIPRKSVHEPMSTGLKAIDALIPVGRGQRELVIGDRQTGKTAIILDTILNQKAIHDNGPDGDKLYCVYVAIGQKRSTVAQFVKVLEERGALQYSIIVAATASDPAPMQYLAPFAGCAMGEYFRDNGKHALIGYDDLSKQAVAYRQMSLLLRRPPGREAYPGDVFYLHSRLLERAAKLNDEMGAGSLTALPVIETQGNDVSAFIPTNVISITDGQIFLETDLFYQGIRPAVNVGLSVSRVGSSAQIKAMKQVAGSIKGELAQYREMAAFAQFGSDLDAATQRLLNRGARLTELLKQPQFSPLKTEEQVAVIFAGVNGYLDKLPVNKVGKFEQGLLSYMRTEGKGILDAIRTEKAISDDTKGKLKAALDAFAKSFA
;
A
#
# COMPACT_ATOMS: atom_id res chain seq x y z
N MET A 1 10.53 33.78 25.21
CA MET A 1 11.01 35.09 24.72
C MET A 1 9.83 36.01 24.76
N ASP A 2 9.91 37.03 25.57
CA ASP A 2 8.85 38.04 25.61
C ASP A 2 8.91 38.87 24.34
N ILE A 3 7.81 38.88 23.58
CA ILE A 3 7.67 39.74 22.41
C ILE A 3 7.68 41.18 22.89
N ARG A 4 8.58 42.00 22.39
CA ARG A 4 8.70 43.39 22.82
C ARG A 4 7.43 44.15 22.40
N ALA A 5 6.80 44.85 23.34
CA ALA A 5 5.61 45.66 23.11
C ALA A 5 5.76 46.64 21.92
N ALA A 6 7.00 47.06 21.59
CA ALA A 6 7.33 47.87 20.44
C ALA A 6 7.12 47.15 19.09
N GLU A 7 7.32 45.86 19.01
CA GLU A 7 7.15 45.07 17.78
C GLU A 7 5.65 44.85 17.51
N ILE A 8 4.86 44.58 18.53
CA ILE A 8 3.40 44.51 18.44
C ILE A 8 2.82 45.87 17.99
N SER A 9 3.33 46.97 18.52
CA SER A 9 2.88 48.29 18.15
C SER A 9 3.23 48.68 16.70
N ALA A 10 4.38 48.21 16.20
CA ALA A 10 4.78 48.38 14.80
C ALA A 10 3.89 47.57 13.85
N ILE A 11 3.59 46.34 14.19
CA ILE A 11 2.68 45.47 13.40
C ILE A 11 1.27 46.04 13.35
N LEU A 12 0.73 46.51 14.49
CA LEU A 12 -0.60 47.13 14.57
C LEU A 12 -0.66 48.43 13.75
N LYS A 13 0.38 49.26 13.77
CA LYS A 13 0.42 50.50 12.97
C LYS A 13 0.44 50.18 11.47
N ASP A 14 1.11 49.16 11.05
CA ASP A 14 1.17 48.77 9.63
C ASP A 14 -0.17 48.13 9.16
N GLN A 15 -0.81 47.35 10.00
CA GLN A 15 -2.15 46.81 9.75
C GLN A 15 -3.20 47.96 9.66
N ILE A 16 -3.13 48.96 10.52
CA ILE A 16 -4.04 50.11 10.49
C ILE A 16 -3.84 50.97 9.24
N LYS A 17 -2.61 51.11 8.75
CA LYS A 17 -2.32 51.87 7.53
C LYS A 17 -2.86 51.22 6.25
N ASN A 18 -2.99 49.90 6.27
CA ASN A 18 -3.47 49.14 5.11
C ASN A 18 -4.97 48.83 5.14
N PHE A 19 -5.69 49.29 6.18
CA PHE A 19 -7.13 49.06 6.41
C PHE A 19 -8.07 49.74 5.43
N GLY A 20 -7.57 50.58 4.51
CA GLY A 20 -8.38 51.35 3.56
C GLY A 20 -8.26 50.95 2.09
N LYS A 21 -7.58 49.85 1.79
CA LYS A 21 -7.57 49.28 0.44
C LYS A 21 -8.53 48.12 0.40
N GLU A 22 -9.59 48.23 -0.40
CA GLU A 22 -10.41 47.10 -0.83
C GLU A 22 -9.52 46.08 -1.57
N ALA A 23 -8.83 45.24 -0.81
CA ALA A 23 -8.26 43.99 -1.25
C ALA A 23 -8.95 42.91 -0.40
N GLU A 24 -9.26 41.77 -1.00
CA GLU A 24 -9.69 40.58 -0.30
C GLU A 24 -8.95 40.51 1.04
N VAL A 25 -9.68 40.61 2.15
CA VAL A 25 -9.11 40.61 3.50
C VAL A 25 -8.65 39.20 3.80
N SER A 26 -7.53 38.79 3.21
CA SER A 26 -6.80 37.62 3.66
C SER A 26 -6.15 38.02 4.99
N GLU A 27 -6.59 37.37 6.06
CA GLU A 27 -5.94 37.49 7.36
C GLU A 27 -4.46 37.13 7.22
N VAL A 28 -3.61 37.99 7.73
CA VAL A 28 -2.16 37.84 7.63
C VAL A 28 -1.54 37.64 9.00
N GLY A 29 -0.47 36.87 9.05
CA GLY A 29 0.38 36.70 10.21
C GLY A 29 1.83 37.05 9.90
N GLN A 30 2.66 37.01 10.91
CA GLN A 30 4.08 37.30 10.80
C GLN A 30 4.90 36.15 11.40
N VAL A 31 5.95 35.73 10.72
CA VAL A 31 6.88 34.71 11.19
C VAL A 31 7.64 35.21 12.40
N LEU A 32 7.49 34.52 13.53
CA LEU A 32 8.24 34.77 14.76
C LEU A 32 9.56 34.01 14.79
N SER A 33 9.55 32.79 14.30
CA SER A 33 10.75 31.95 14.17
C SER A 33 10.53 30.91 13.09
N VAL A 34 11.60 30.47 12.44
CA VAL A 34 11.57 29.44 11.40
C VAL A 34 12.82 28.58 11.50
N GLY A 35 12.69 27.29 11.29
CA GLY A 35 13.77 26.32 11.26
C GLY A 35 13.25 24.89 11.25
N ASP A 36 14.03 23.99 10.66
CA ASP A 36 13.74 22.56 10.59
C ASP A 36 12.38 22.21 9.98
N GLY A 37 11.90 23.02 9.02
CA GLY A 37 10.61 22.83 8.35
C GLY A 37 9.39 23.28 9.17
N ILE A 38 9.60 23.99 10.28
CA ILE A 38 8.56 24.53 11.15
C ILE A 38 8.67 26.06 11.21
N ALA A 39 7.56 26.77 11.12
CA ALA A 39 7.45 28.17 11.42
C ALA A 39 6.48 28.39 12.58
N ARG A 40 6.80 29.34 13.45
CA ARG A 40 5.87 29.90 14.43
C ARG A 40 5.40 31.24 13.92
N VAL A 41 4.10 31.40 13.82
CA VAL A 41 3.48 32.57 13.20
C VAL A 41 2.55 33.24 14.20
N TYR A 42 2.69 34.56 14.32
CA TYR A 42 1.81 35.39 15.11
C TYR A 42 0.70 36.01 14.23
N GLY A 43 -0.51 36.13 14.75
CA GLY A 43 -1.56 36.93 14.13
C GLY A 43 -2.48 36.19 13.16
N LEU A 44 -2.46 34.87 13.10
CA LEU A 44 -3.42 34.06 12.34
C LEU A 44 -4.56 33.59 13.28
N ASP A 45 -5.31 34.55 13.85
CA ASP A 45 -6.23 34.27 14.98
C ASP A 45 -7.41 33.37 14.59
N ASN A 46 -7.85 33.41 13.34
CA ASN A 46 -8.99 32.61 12.86
C ASN A 46 -8.58 31.41 12.01
N VAL A 47 -7.28 31.10 11.91
CA VAL A 47 -6.81 29.95 11.14
C VAL A 47 -7.32 28.65 11.76
N GLN A 48 -7.66 27.69 10.92
CA GLN A 48 -8.09 26.36 11.36
C GLN A 48 -6.93 25.36 11.32
N ALA A 49 -6.95 24.38 12.19
CA ALA A 49 -6.03 23.25 12.11
C ALA A 49 -6.21 22.51 10.77
N GLY A 50 -5.09 22.27 10.07
CA GLY A 50 -5.09 21.69 8.73
C GLY A 50 -5.32 22.70 7.60
N GLU A 51 -5.49 23.98 7.92
CA GLU A 51 -5.60 25.05 6.90
C GLU A 51 -4.25 25.34 6.27
N MET A 52 -4.27 25.52 4.96
CA MET A 52 -3.10 25.91 4.19
C MET A 52 -2.81 27.39 4.34
N VAL A 53 -1.56 27.72 4.53
CA VAL A 53 -1.04 29.10 4.57
C VAL A 53 0.04 29.28 3.52
N GLU A 54 0.27 30.52 3.09
CA GLU A 54 1.24 30.85 2.06
C GLU A 54 2.29 31.82 2.61
N PHE A 55 3.55 31.45 2.45
CA PHE A 55 4.73 32.23 2.74
C PHE A 55 5.20 33.02 1.49
N PRO A 56 6.09 34.01 1.64
CA PRO A 56 6.70 34.69 0.50
C PRO A 56 7.34 33.66 -0.47
N GLY A 57 7.30 34.00 -1.78
CA GLY A 57 7.82 33.10 -2.81
C GLY A 57 6.90 31.93 -3.18
N GLY A 58 5.65 31.92 -2.68
CA GLY A 58 4.68 30.87 -2.99
C GLY A 58 4.92 29.56 -2.22
N ILE A 59 5.75 29.59 -1.20
CA ILE A 59 5.98 28.44 -0.33
C ILE A 59 4.72 28.20 0.51
N ARG A 60 4.25 26.96 0.53
CA ARG A 60 3.04 26.58 1.26
C ARG A 60 3.37 25.91 2.58
N GLY A 61 2.48 26.08 3.55
CA GLY A 61 2.53 25.41 4.83
C GLY A 61 1.13 25.03 5.32
N MET A 62 1.08 24.29 6.41
CA MET A 62 -0.17 23.88 7.04
C MET A 62 -0.13 24.24 8.52
N ALA A 63 -1.17 24.91 9.01
CA ALA A 63 -1.36 25.16 10.43
C ALA A 63 -1.64 23.85 11.16
N LEU A 64 -0.83 23.51 12.15
CA LEU A 64 -0.93 22.23 12.84
C LEU A 64 -1.16 22.41 14.36
N ASN A 65 -0.45 23.35 15.00
CA ASN A 65 -0.66 23.70 16.40
C ASN A 65 -1.28 25.10 16.49
N LEU A 66 -2.42 25.19 17.17
CA LEU A 66 -3.06 26.46 17.49
C LEU A 66 -2.82 26.76 18.97
N GLU A 67 -1.92 27.70 19.24
CA GLU A 67 -1.61 28.16 20.60
C GLU A 67 -2.20 29.55 20.83
N SER A 68 -2.27 30.00 22.07
CA SER A 68 -2.91 31.26 22.44
C SER A 68 -2.23 32.51 21.86
N ASP A 69 -0.95 32.42 21.59
CA ASP A 69 -0.09 33.53 21.16
C ASP A 69 0.62 33.30 19.83
N ASN A 70 0.56 32.07 19.29
CA ASN A 70 1.16 31.72 18.01
C ASN A 70 0.52 30.50 17.36
N VAL A 71 0.81 30.31 16.09
CA VAL A 71 0.41 29.13 15.32
C VAL A 71 1.67 28.40 14.87
N GLY A 72 1.74 27.12 15.19
CA GLY A 72 2.77 26.22 14.66
C GLY A 72 2.40 25.76 13.27
N VAL A 73 3.22 26.11 12.28
CA VAL A 73 3.00 25.81 10.87
C VAL A 73 4.10 24.86 10.39
N VAL A 74 3.71 23.78 9.73
CA VAL A 74 4.64 22.90 9.02
C VAL A 74 4.80 23.35 7.59
N ILE A 75 6.03 23.37 7.07
CA ILE A 75 6.37 23.94 5.77
C ILE A 75 6.51 22.83 4.73
N PHE A 76 5.79 22.94 3.63
CA PHE A 76 5.86 22.01 2.50
C PHE A 76 6.90 22.49 1.46
N GLY A 77 8.17 22.37 1.81
CA GLY A 77 9.26 22.78 0.95
C GLY A 77 10.49 23.22 1.74
N SER A 78 11.36 23.99 1.08
CA SER A 78 12.53 24.57 1.72
C SER A 78 12.13 25.76 2.58
N ASP A 79 12.58 25.79 3.82
CA ASP A 79 12.41 26.88 4.76
C ASP A 79 13.53 27.94 4.66
N ARG A 80 14.53 27.71 3.79
CA ARG A 80 15.75 28.57 3.71
C ARG A 80 15.46 30.00 3.26
N ASP A 81 14.40 30.18 2.49
CA ASP A 81 14.01 31.47 1.95
C ASP A 81 13.00 32.21 2.83
N ILE A 82 12.56 31.59 3.93
CA ILE A 82 11.64 32.18 4.90
C ILE A 82 12.45 32.79 6.05
N LYS A 83 12.10 34.00 6.43
CA LYS A 83 12.79 34.77 7.47
C LYS A 83 11.83 35.20 8.58
N GLU A 84 12.39 35.45 9.75
CA GLU A 84 11.66 36.14 10.81
C GLU A 84 11.14 37.48 10.31
N GLY A 85 9.89 37.82 10.62
CA GLY A 85 9.23 39.01 10.15
C GLY A 85 8.50 38.89 8.81
N ASP A 86 8.68 37.79 8.07
CA ASP A 86 7.96 37.58 6.81
C ASP A 86 6.46 37.47 7.04
N ILE A 87 5.71 37.96 6.07
CA ILE A 87 4.25 37.94 6.08
C ILE A 87 3.74 36.59 5.61
N VAL A 88 2.89 35.97 6.40
CA VAL A 88 2.20 34.72 6.08
C VAL A 88 0.73 35.01 5.81
N LYS A 89 0.21 34.51 4.70
CA LYS A 89 -1.19 34.71 4.29
C LYS A 89 -2.00 33.45 4.58
N ARG A 90 -3.15 33.64 5.18
CA ARG A 90 -4.17 32.61 5.31
C ARG A 90 -4.82 32.37 3.95
N THR A 91 -5.04 31.10 3.57
CA THR A 91 -5.73 30.75 2.33
C THR A 91 -7.23 30.53 2.50
N GLY A 92 -7.69 30.29 3.73
CA GLY A 92 -9.07 29.90 4.03
C GLY A 92 -9.44 28.49 3.59
N ALA A 93 -8.50 27.73 3.04
CA ALA A 93 -8.73 26.37 2.52
C ALA A 93 -7.95 25.34 3.31
N ILE A 94 -8.61 24.27 3.70
CA ILE A 94 -7.97 23.08 4.25
C ILE A 94 -7.12 22.43 3.16
N VAL A 95 -5.97 21.86 3.52
CA VAL A 95 -5.05 21.22 2.57
C VAL A 95 -5.79 20.21 1.70
N ASP A 96 -5.68 20.40 0.40
CA ASP A 96 -6.27 19.57 -0.62
C ASP A 96 -5.27 19.21 -1.72
N VAL A 97 -5.64 18.24 -2.54
CA VAL A 97 -4.83 17.77 -3.68
C VAL A 97 -5.70 17.58 -4.91
N PRO A 98 -5.12 17.67 -6.13
CA PRO A 98 -5.85 17.30 -7.33
C PRO A 98 -6.19 15.81 -7.29
N VAL A 99 -7.36 15.46 -7.78
CA VAL A 99 -7.84 14.08 -7.91
C VAL A 99 -8.47 13.89 -9.28
N GLY A 100 -8.57 12.65 -9.73
CA GLY A 100 -9.24 12.32 -10.96
C GLY A 100 -8.37 11.50 -11.92
N PRO A 101 -8.93 11.08 -13.06
CA PRO A 101 -8.22 10.25 -14.03
C PRO A 101 -7.05 10.97 -14.71
N GLU A 102 -6.99 12.30 -14.64
CA GLU A 102 -5.90 13.11 -15.20
C GLU A 102 -4.55 12.86 -14.51
N LEU A 103 -4.56 12.29 -13.29
CA LEU A 103 -3.35 11.91 -12.56
C LEU A 103 -2.81 10.53 -12.97
N LEU A 104 -3.58 9.72 -13.69
CA LEU A 104 -3.10 8.42 -14.15
C LEU A 104 -1.91 8.56 -15.09
N GLY A 105 -0.88 7.76 -14.87
CA GLY A 105 0.38 7.82 -15.61
C GLY A 105 1.36 8.90 -15.11
N ARG A 106 1.03 9.60 -14.03
CA ARG A 106 1.81 10.73 -13.52
C ARG A 106 2.51 10.40 -12.20
N VAL A 107 3.63 11.06 -11.99
CA VAL A 107 4.37 11.06 -10.73
C VAL A 107 4.25 12.43 -10.10
N VAL A 108 3.73 12.49 -8.90
CA VAL A 108 3.45 13.74 -8.17
C VAL A 108 4.09 13.75 -6.79
N ASP A 109 4.25 14.92 -6.21
CA ASP A 109 4.64 15.09 -4.82
C ASP A 109 3.43 14.98 -3.86
N ALA A 110 3.65 15.20 -2.58
CA ALA A 110 2.59 15.11 -1.57
C ALA A 110 1.50 16.19 -1.70
N LEU A 111 1.73 17.26 -2.46
CA LEU A 111 0.74 18.29 -2.77
C LEU A 111 0.04 18.06 -4.12
N GLY A 112 0.40 16.98 -4.81
CA GLY A 112 -0.13 16.68 -6.13
C GLY A 112 0.54 17.44 -7.28
N ASN A 113 1.66 18.10 -7.04
CA ASN A 113 2.42 18.77 -8.08
C ASN A 113 3.20 17.75 -8.91
N PRO A 114 3.19 17.83 -10.25
CA PRO A 114 3.94 16.89 -11.08
C PRO A 114 5.45 17.06 -10.89
N ILE A 115 6.15 15.92 -10.77
CA ILE A 115 7.61 15.86 -10.63
C ILE A 115 8.26 14.97 -11.70
N ASP A 116 7.50 14.57 -12.69
CA ASP A 116 7.91 13.66 -13.78
C ASP A 116 8.38 14.38 -15.06
N GLY A 117 8.36 15.69 -15.07
CA GLY A 117 8.75 16.48 -16.23
C GLY A 117 7.78 16.43 -17.43
N LYS A 118 6.57 15.85 -17.23
CA LYS A 118 5.56 15.72 -18.30
C LYS A 118 4.57 16.92 -18.36
N GLY A 119 4.91 18.04 -17.74
CA GLY A 119 4.10 19.24 -17.73
C GLY A 119 2.99 19.25 -16.67
N PRO A 120 2.16 20.32 -16.62
CA PRO A 120 1.13 20.48 -15.62
C PRO A 120 0.01 19.43 -15.75
N ILE A 121 -0.66 19.13 -14.64
CA ILE A 121 -1.83 18.25 -14.59
C ILE A 121 -3.08 19.14 -14.54
N ASN A 122 -3.94 19.01 -15.54
CA ASN A 122 -5.20 19.75 -15.62
C ASN A 122 -6.34 18.98 -14.96
N ALA A 123 -6.19 18.71 -13.66
CA ALA A 123 -7.23 18.02 -12.89
C ALA A 123 -8.48 18.90 -12.76
N LYS A 124 -9.64 18.31 -12.98
CA LYS A 124 -10.93 19.00 -12.88
C LYS A 124 -11.45 19.12 -11.45
N GLN A 125 -10.97 18.26 -10.56
CA GLN A 125 -11.44 18.17 -9.19
C GLN A 125 -10.26 18.18 -8.20
N ARG A 126 -10.55 18.64 -7.00
CA ARG A 126 -9.65 18.59 -5.86
C ARG A 126 -10.37 17.97 -4.68
N ALA A 127 -9.66 17.27 -3.82
CA ALA A 127 -10.19 16.66 -2.61
C ALA A 127 -9.30 16.98 -1.41
N ARG A 128 -9.92 17.16 -0.25
CA ARG A 128 -9.19 17.31 1.02
C ARG A 128 -8.37 16.07 1.30
N VAL A 129 -7.16 16.26 1.80
CA VAL A 129 -6.24 15.15 2.09
C VAL A 129 -6.62 14.38 3.35
N ASP A 130 -7.14 15.05 4.36
CA ASP A 130 -7.57 14.43 5.61
C ASP A 130 -9.09 14.59 5.76
N VAL A 131 -9.78 13.48 5.56
CA VAL A 131 -11.24 13.40 5.64
C VAL A 131 -11.63 12.20 6.51
N LYS A 132 -12.82 12.26 7.08
CA LYS A 132 -13.38 11.17 7.85
C LYS A 132 -13.61 9.95 6.97
N ALA A 133 -13.23 8.78 7.47
CA ALA A 133 -13.49 7.51 6.81
C ALA A 133 -15.01 7.26 6.64
N PRO A 134 -15.43 6.45 5.66
CA PRO A 134 -16.82 6.04 5.52
C PRO A 134 -17.35 5.45 6.81
N GLY A 135 -18.58 5.82 7.19
CA GLY A 135 -19.27 5.27 8.35
C GLY A 135 -19.64 3.80 8.19
N ILE A 136 -20.33 3.24 9.16
CA ILE A 136 -20.72 1.82 9.18
C ILE A 136 -21.74 1.51 8.07
N ILE A 137 -22.74 2.37 7.89
CA ILE A 137 -23.87 2.13 6.96
C ILE A 137 -23.41 2.10 5.49
N PRO A 138 -22.51 3.00 5.00
CA PRO A 138 -22.04 2.96 3.62
C PRO A 138 -21.17 1.74 3.27
N ARG A 139 -20.71 0.97 4.26
CA ARG A 139 -19.82 -0.17 4.04
C ARG A 139 -20.56 -1.45 3.70
N LYS A 140 -19.91 -2.27 2.88
CA LYS A 140 -20.30 -3.66 2.60
C LYS A 140 -19.14 -4.59 2.99
N SER A 141 -19.45 -5.78 3.46
CA SER A 141 -18.43 -6.79 3.75
C SER A 141 -17.60 -7.11 2.51
N VAL A 142 -16.29 -7.24 2.69
CA VAL A 142 -15.36 -7.62 1.61
C VAL A 142 -15.67 -9.03 1.13
N HIS A 143 -15.93 -9.18 -0.16
CA HIS A 143 -16.32 -10.46 -0.79
C HIS A 143 -15.79 -10.66 -2.21
N GLU A 144 -15.13 -9.65 -2.77
CA GLU A 144 -14.56 -9.72 -4.12
C GLU A 144 -13.04 -9.86 -4.01
N PRO A 145 -12.40 -10.79 -4.77
CA PRO A 145 -10.95 -10.93 -4.72
C PRO A 145 -10.24 -9.73 -5.33
N MET A 146 -9.14 -9.34 -4.70
CA MET A 146 -8.11 -8.49 -5.29
C MET A 146 -6.90 -9.39 -5.55
N SER A 147 -6.71 -9.80 -6.79
CA SER A 147 -5.65 -10.73 -7.16
C SER A 147 -4.28 -10.03 -7.18
N THR A 148 -3.33 -10.57 -6.43
CA THR A 148 -1.94 -10.09 -6.44
C THR A 148 -1.11 -10.68 -7.56
N GLY A 149 -1.54 -11.80 -8.14
CA GLY A 149 -0.77 -12.56 -9.10
C GLY A 149 0.32 -13.44 -8.48
N LEU A 150 0.45 -13.42 -7.16
CA LEU A 150 1.41 -14.21 -6.40
C LEU A 150 0.71 -15.43 -5.78
N LYS A 151 1.13 -16.62 -6.16
CA LYS A 151 0.54 -17.88 -5.71
C LYS A 151 0.48 -18.00 -4.19
N ALA A 152 1.58 -17.66 -3.51
CA ALA A 152 1.66 -17.75 -2.07
C ALA A 152 0.64 -16.86 -1.35
N ILE A 153 0.34 -15.71 -1.90
CA ILE A 153 -0.62 -14.76 -1.31
C ILE A 153 -2.04 -15.13 -1.71
N ASP A 154 -2.33 -15.26 -2.99
CA ASP A 154 -3.69 -15.49 -3.48
C ASP A 154 -4.27 -16.83 -2.99
N ALA A 155 -3.42 -17.84 -2.78
CA ALA A 155 -3.83 -19.15 -2.26
C ALA A 155 -3.93 -19.21 -0.72
N LEU A 156 -3.01 -18.58 0.00
CA LEU A 156 -2.86 -18.76 1.46
C LEU A 156 -3.32 -17.59 2.29
N ILE A 157 -3.20 -16.37 1.74
CA ILE A 157 -3.48 -15.11 2.45
C ILE A 157 -4.26 -14.19 1.50
N PRO A 158 -5.45 -14.62 1.05
CA PRO A 158 -6.18 -13.88 0.02
C PRO A 158 -6.59 -12.50 0.48
N VAL A 159 -6.45 -11.53 -0.41
CA VAL A 159 -6.82 -10.14 -0.19
C VAL A 159 -8.06 -9.81 -1.00
N GLY A 160 -9.03 -9.19 -0.36
CA GLY A 160 -10.26 -8.75 -1.01
C GLY A 160 -10.28 -7.26 -1.31
N ARG A 161 -11.13 -6.87 -2.25
CA ARG A 161 -11.35 -5.47 -2.61
C ARG A 161 -12.00 -4.71 -1.46
N GLY A 162 -11.28 -3.72 -0.94
CA GLY A 162 -11.67 -2.95 0.25
C GLY A 162 -11.01 -3.42 1.54
N GLN A 163 -10.19 -4.45 1.51
CA GLN A 163 -9.42 -4.94 2.65
C GLN A 163 -8.16 -4.11 2.87
N ARG A 164 -7.72 -4.08 4.13
CA ARG A 164 -6.42 -3.54 4.54
C ARG A 164 -5.54 -4.71 4.94
N GLU A 165 -4.57 -5.05 4.12
CA GLU A 165 -3.64 -6.14 4.39
C GLU A 165 -2.23 -5.60 4.56
N LEU A 166 -1.66 -5.77 5.75
CA LEU A 166 -0.33 -5.30 6.09
C LEU A 166 0.73 -6.16 5.43
N VAL A 167 1.73 -5.52 4.82
CA VAL A 167 2.95 -6.19 4.37
C VAL A 167 4.08 -5.78 5.34
N ILE A 168 4.58 -6.74 6.10
CA ILE A 168 5.51 -6.48 7.20
C ILE A 168 6.74 -7.39 7.11
N GLY A 169 7.90 -6.83 7.39
CA GLY A 169 9.18 -7.56 7.41
C GLY A 169 10.37 -6.63 7.49
N ASP A 170 11.53 -7.23 7.66
CA ASP A 170 12.80 -6.50 7.72
C ASP A 170 13.15 -5.86 6.36
N ARG A 171 14.17 -5.04 6.37
CA ARG A 171 14.69 -4.37 5.19
C ARG A 171 15.08 -5.39 4.11
N GLN A 172 14.75 -5.11 2.85
CA GLN A 172 15.10 -5.93 1.68
C GLN A 172 14.51 -7.36 1.68
N THR A 173 13.42 -7.60 2.37
CA THR A 173 12.70 -8.90 2.34
C THR A 173 11.70 -9.05 1.19
N GLY A 174 11.56 -8.03 0.35
CA GLY A 174 10.67 -8.07 -0.81
C GLY A 174 9.29 -7.40 -0.61
N LYS A 175 9.13 -6.54 0.39
CA LYS A 175 7.85 -5.83 0.66
C LYS A 175 7.37 -5.02 -0.54
N THR A 176 8.24 -4.19 -1.10
CA THR A 176 7.95 -3.38 -2.30
C THR A 176 7.64 -4.24 -3.51
N ALA A 177 8.31 -5.38 -3.65
CA ALA A 177 8.10 -6.32 -4.75
C ALA A 177 6.66 -6.86 -4.79
N ILE A 178 6.05 -7.12 -3.64
CA ILE A 178 4.65 -7.57 -3.55
C ILE A 178 3.72 -6.51 -4.13
N ILE A 179 3.89 -5.25 -3.77
CA ILE A 179 3.08 -4.15 -4.29
C ILE A 179 3.28 -4.02 -5.80
N LEU A 180 4.52 -4.04 -6.25
CA LEU A 180 4.85 -3.91 -7.66
C LEU A 180 4.23 -5.04 -8.50
N ASP A 181 4.39 -6.29 -8.08
CA ASP A 181 3.80 -7.43 -8.77
C ASP A 181 2.27 -7.41 -8.77
N THR A 182 1.67 -6.93 -7.69
CA THR A 182 0.21 -6.73 -7.61
C THR A 182 -0.26 -5.70 -8.64
N ILE A 183 0.45 -4.59 -8.79
CA ILE A 183 0.13 -3.56 -9.79
C ILE A 183 0.31 -4.13 -11.20
N LEU A 184 1.42 -4.83 -11.47
CA LEU A 184 1.67 -5.45 -12.78
C LEU A 184 0.61 -6.48 -13.15
N ASN A 185 0.09 -7.20 -12.18
CA ASN A 185 -0.96 -8.21 -12.39
C ASN A 185 -2.27 -7.63 -12.93
N GLN A 186 -2.54 -6.35 -12.73
CA GLN A 186 -3.76 -5.70 -13.18
C GLN A 186 -3.77 -5.39 -14.68
N LYS A 187 -2.61 -5.47 -15.36
CA LYS A 187 -2.46 -5.15 -16.77
C LYS A 187 -3.43 -5.89 -17.68
N ALA A 188 -3.59 -7.18 -17.47
CA ALA A 188 -4.46 -8.01 -18.31
C ALA A 188 -5.94 -7.58 -18.22
N ILE A 189 -6.39 -7.15 -17.04
CA ILE A 189 -7.76 -6.66 -16.83
C ILE A 189 -7.92 -5.29 -17.47
N HIS A 190 -6.93 -4.41 -17.37
CA HIS A 190 -6.97 -3.10 -18.01
C HIS A 190 -6.97 -3.18 -19.55
N ASP A 191 -6.28 -4.16 -20.11
CA ASP A 191 -6.21 -4.33 -21.57
C ASP A 191 -7.48 -4.97 -22.16
N ASN A 192 -8.02 -5.99 -21.51
CA ASN A 192 -9.04 -6.86 -22.11
C ASN A 192 -10.22 -7.18 -21.19
N GLY A 193 -10.21 -6.73 -19.96
CA GLY A 193 -11.27 -6.99 -18.99
C GLY A 193 -12.41 -5.97 -19.05
N PRO A 194 -13.53 -6.26 -18.40
CA PRO A 194 -14.62 -5.32 -18.26
C PRO A 194 -14.22 -4.13 -17.38
N ASP A 195 -14.78 -2.95 -17.67
CA ASP A 195 -14.45 -1.72 -16.94
C ASP A 195 -14.74 -1.80 -15.43
N GLY A 196 -15.77 -2.55 -15.05
CA GLY A 196 -16.14 -2.76 -13.65
C GLY A 196 -15.14 -3.57 -12.85
N ASP A 197 -14.26 -4.32 -13.49
CA ASP A 197 -13.25 -5.14 -12.83
C ASP A 197 -11.88 -4.45 -12.74
N LYS A 198 -11.69 -3.33 -13.44
CA LYS A 198 -10.43 -2.59 -13.47
C LYS A 198 -10.07 -2.05 -12.10
N LEU A 199 -8.80 -2.22 -11.73
CA LEU A 199 -8.23 -1.74 -10.48
C LEU A 199 -7.22 -0.64 -10.77
N TYR A 200 -7.54 0.58 -10.36
CA TYR A 200 -6.63 1.72 -10.47
C TYR A 200 -5.69 1.74 -9.28
N CYS A 201 -4.42 1.96 -9.53
CA CYS A 201 -3.37 1.78 -8.52
C CYS A 201 -2.78 3.13 -8.10
N VAL A 202 -2.55 3.28 -6.80
CA VAL A 202 -1.79 4.40 -6.23
C VAL A 202 -0.63 3.81 -5.44
N TYR A 203 0.58 4.22 -5.77
CA TYR A 203 1.77 3.87 -5.02
C TYR A 203 2.32 5.11 -4.32
N VAL A 204 2.41 5.06 -3.01
CA VAL A 204 2.94 6.15 -2.19
C VAL A 204 4.33 5.75 -1.68
N ALA A 205 5.36 6.39 -2.20
CA ALA A 205 6.74 6.24 -1.77
C ALA A 205 7.04 7.25 -0.66
N ILE A 206 7.34 6.76 0.54
CA ILE A 206 7.57 7.58 1.73
C ILE A 206 8.99 7.37 2.21
N GLY A 207 9.82 8.41 2.19
CA GLY A 207 11.18 8.33 2.68
C GLY A 207 12.09 7.37 1.90
N GLN A 208 11.71 6.99 0.69
CA GLN A 208 12.49 6.13 -0.20
C GLN A 208 13.60 6.94 -0.89
N LYS A 209 14.67 6.24 -1.30
CA LYS A 209 15.70 6.86 -2.14
C LYS A 209 15.10 7.23 -3.51
N ARG A 210 15.49 8.38 -4.06
CA ARG A 210 15.04 8.80 -5.40
C ARG A 210 15.31 7.77 -6.48
N SER A 211 16.46 7.10 -6.43
CA SER A 211 16.82 6.02 -7.36
C SER A 211 15.87 4.84 -7.29
N THR A 212 15.42 4.47 -6.09
CA THR A 212 14.45 3.37 -5.90
C THR A 212 13.10 3.73 -6.50
N VAL A 213 12.62 4.95 -6.28
CA VAL A 213 11.36 5.44 -6.87
C VAL A 213 11.46 5.51 -8.39
N ALA A 214 12.57 6.03 -8.92
CA ALA A 214 12.81 6.11 -10.36
C ALA A 214 12.79 4.72 -11.01
N GLN A 215 13.42 3.73 -10.38
CA GLN A 215 13.42 2.35 -10.86
C GLN A 215 12.01 1.74 -10.83
N PHE A 216 11.24 1.99 -9.79
CA PHE A 216 9.85 1.53 -9.68
C PHE A 216 8.99 2.11 -10.81
N VAL A 217 9.07 3.40 -11.04
CA VAL A 217 8.36 4.09 -12.15
C VAL A 217 8.76 3.52 -13.49
N LYS A 218 10.08 3.31 -13.73
CA LYS A 218 10.60 2.75 -14.97
C LYS A 218 10.03 1.36 -15.25
N VAL A 219 9.99 0.48 -14.26
CA VAL A 219 9.42 -0.87 -14.43
C VAL A 219 7.94 -0.79 -14.80
N LEU A 220 7.17 0.07 -14.14
CA LEU A 220 5.75 0.27 -14.48
C LEU A 220 5.57 0.79 -15.90
N GLU A 221 6.41 1.72 -16.33
CA GLU A 221 6.36 2.31 -17.67
C GLU A 221 6.70 1.26 -18.75
N GLU A 222 7.80 0.54 -18.58
CA GLU A 222 8.25 -0.52 -19.51
C GLU A 222 7.23 -1.67 -19.63
N ARG A 223 6.51 -1.97 -18.54
CA ARG A 223 5.48 -3.02 -18.51
C ARG A 223 4.09 -2.51 -18.89
N GLY A 224 3.92 -1.23 -19.19
CA GLY A 224 2.64 -0.63 -19.53
C GLY A 224 1.65 -0.51 -18.39
N ALA A 225 2.13 -0.59 -17.15
CA ALA A 225 1.29 -0.49 -15.94
C ALA A 225 1.18 0.94 -15.39
N LEU A 226 2.05 1.86 -15.82
CA LEU A 226 2.02 3.24 -15.36
C LEU A 226 0.73 3.95 -15.80
N GLN A 227 0.17 3.60 -16.96
CA GLN A 227 -1.02 4.25 -17.52
C GLN A 227 -2.28 4.13 -16.64
N TYR A 228 -2.37 3.17 -15.74
CA TYR A 228 -3.46 3.04 -14.77
C TYR A 228 -3.00 3.26 -13.32
N SER A 229 -1.83 3.84 -13.15
CA SER A 229 -1.20 4.06 -11.84
C SER A 229 -0.92 5.53 -11.59
N ILE A 230 -0.99 5.92 -10.32
CA ILE A 230 -0.57 7.23 -9.80
C ILE A 230 0.57 6.98 -8.83
N ILE A 231 1.68 7.70 -8.98
CA ILE A 231 2.82 7.63 -8.07
C ILE A 231 2.89 8.91 -7.26
N VAL A 232 2.81 8.80 -5.95
CA VAL A 232 2.99 9.91 -5.01
C VAL A 232 4.31 9.71 -4.29
N ALA A 233 5.25 10.62 -4.47
CA ALA A 233 6.58 10.48 -3.91
C ALA A 233 6.92 11.62 -2.94
N ALA A 234 7.27 11.24 -1.71
CA ALA A 234 7.96 12.06 -0.74
C ALA A 234 9.24 11.32 -0.34
N THR A 235 10.33 11.64 -1.00
CA THR A 235 11.60 10.90 -0.90
C THR A 235 12.36 11.22 0.38
N ALA A 236 13.44 10.48 0.64
CA ALA A 236 14.26 10.68 1.83
C ALA A 236 14.91 12.09 1.91
N SER A 237 15.00 12.79 0.78
CA SER A 237 15.53 14.17 0.73
C SER A 237 14.44 15.24 0.87
N ASP A 238 13.17 14.85 0.90
CA ASP A 238 12.07 15.77 1.11
C ASP A 238 11.85 16.00 2.62
N PRO A 239 11.39 17.19 3.02
CA PRO A 239 11.18 17.49 4.43
C PRO A 239 10.10 16.62 5.07
N ALA A 240 10.19 16.43 6.39
CA ALA A 240 9.27 15.59 7.15
C ALA A 240 7.77 15.90 6.90
N PRO A 241 7.33 17.16 6.78
CA PRO A 241 5.94 17.47 6.45
C PRO A 241 5.44 16.85 5.14
N MET A 242 6.29 16.75 4.12
CA MET A 242 5.95 16.10 2.86
C MET A 242 5.79 14.59 3.03
N GLN A 243 6.65 13.95 3.79
CA GLN A 243 6.56 12.51 4.09
C GLN A 243 5.34 12.19 4.96
N TYR A 244 4.97 13.09 5.86
CA TYR A 244 3.74 12.98 6.65
C TYR A 244 2.48 13.05 5.76
N LEU A 245 2.45 14.01 4.85
CA LEU A 245 1.27 14.31 4.04
C LEU A 245 1.04 13.31 2.90
N ALA A 246 2.10 12.76 2.32
CA ALA A 246 2.02 11.92 1.13
C ALA A 246 1.03 10.76 1.22
N PRO A 247 0.94 9.98 2.31
CA PRO A 247 -0.06 8.93 2.43
C PRO A 247 -1.50 9.43 2.38
N PHE A 248 -1.78 10.55 3.01
CA PHE A 248 -3.10 11.19 2.99
C PHE A 248 -3.46 11.71 1.60
N ALA A 249 -2.49 12.31 0.91
CA ALA A 249 -2.67 12.77 -0.47
C ALA A 249 -2.98 11.59 -1.42
N GLY A 250 -2.18 10.53 -1.35
CA GLY A 250 -2.41 9.31 -2.14
C GLY A 250 -3.75 8.66 -1.83
N CYS A 251 -4.15 8.63 -0.57
CA CYS A 251 -5.45 8.13 -0.15
C CYS A 251 -6.61 8.92 -0.77
N ALA A 252 -6.54 10.24 -0.77
CA ALA A 252 -7.53 11.09 -1.43
C ALA A 252 -7.64 10.80 -2.94
N MET A 253 -6.52 10.56 -3.59
CA MET A 253 -6.49 10.19 -5.01
C MET A 253 -7.14 8.82 -5.27
N GLY A 254 -6.90 7.84 -4.40
CA GLY A 254 -7.54 6.52 -4.47
C GLY A 254 -9.03 6.56 -4.14
N GLU A 255 -9.43 7.38 -3.18
CA GLU A 255 -10.84 7.57 -2.80
C GLU A 255 -11.69 8.13 -3.93
N TYR A 256 -11.10 8.92 -4.82
CA TYR A 256 -11.82 9.40 -6.00
C TYR A 256 -12.42 8.25 -6.81
N PHE A 257 -11.64 7.20 -7.05
CA PHE A 257 -12.12 6.03 -7.80
C PHE A 257 -13.15 5.23 -7.00
N ARG A 258 -12.90 5.01 -5.71
CA ARG A 258 -13.84 4.34 -4.81
C ARG A 258 -15.21 5.03 -4.80
N ASP A 259 -15.23 6.35 -4.64
CA ASP A 259 -16.45 7.14 -4.51
C ASP A 259 -17.21 7.31 -5.84
N ASN A 260 -16.54 7.03 -6.96
CA ASN A 260 -17.15 7.01 -8.29
C ASN A 260 -17.49 5.58 -8.80
N GLY A 261 -17.68 4.65 -7.89
CA GLY A 261 -18.11 3.29 -8.21
C GLY A 261 -17.02 2.42 -8.85
N LYS A 262 -15.75 2.82 -8.76
CA LYS A 262 -14.61 2.09 -9.30
C LYS A 262 -13.80 1.42 -8.18
N HIS A 263 -12.79 0.67 -8.56
CA HIS A 263 -11.91 -0.01 -7.62
C HIS A 263 -10.52 0.59 -7.67
N ALA A 264 -9.94 0.83 -6.50
CA ALA A 264 -8.58 1.32 -6.37
C ALA A 264 -7.78 0.46 -5.40
N LEU A 265 -6.48 0.40 -5.64
CA LEU A 265 -5.47 -0.16 -4.75
C LEU A 265 -4.52 0.96 -4.33
N ILE A 266 -4.17 1.02 -3.07
CA ILE A 266 -3.13 1.92 -2.59
C ILE A 266 -2.08 1.16 -1.80
N GLY A 267 -0.82 1.31 -2.20
CA GLY A 267 0.35 0.83 -1.47
C GLY A 267 1.04 1.98 -0.75
N TYR A 268 1.23 1.85 0.56
CA TYR A 268 1.97 2.82 1.38
C TYR A 268 3.35 2.27 1.71
N ASP A 269 4.39 2.73 1.07
CA ASP A 269 5.74 2.18 1.21
C ASP A 269 6.73 3.23 1.75
N ASP A 270 6.93 3.37 3.04
CA ASP A 270 6.29 2.64 4.14
C ASP A 270 5.73 3.60 5.21
N LEU A 271 4.79 3.10 5.99
CA LEU A 271 4.19 3.87 7.09
C LEU A 271 5.11 4.01 8.31
N SER A 272 6.13 3.19 8.45
CA SER A 272 7.15 3.37 9.49
C SER A 272 7.86 4.72 9.33
N LYS A 273 8.20 5.10 8.11
CA LYS A 273 8.83 6.38 7.81
C LYS A 273 7.86 7.55 7.98
N GLN A 274 6.58 7.37 7.67
CA GLN A 274 5.56 8.38 8.00
C GLN A 274 5.50 8.63 9.51
N ALA A 275 5.50 7.57 10.33
CA ALA A 275 5.50 7.70 11.78
C ALA A 275 6.74 8.44 12.29
N VAL A 276 7.92 8.16 11.74
CA VAL A 276 9.17 8.86 12.07
C VAL A 276 9.09 10.34 11.69
N ALA A 277 8.57 10.67 10.51
CA ALA A 277 8.36 12.06 10.09
C ALA A 277 7.39 12.79 11.03
N TYR A 278 6.30 12.15 11.40
CA TYR A 278 5.33 12.70 12.35
C TYR A 278 5.92 12.90 13.75
N ARG A 279 6.74 11.97 14.23
CA ARG A 279 7.49 12.12 15.47
C ARG A 279 8.41 13.35 15.43
N GLN A 280 9.17 13.51 14.35
CA GLN A 280 10.04 14.66 14.16
C GLN A 280 9.26 15.97 14.22
N MET A 281 8.19 16.09 13.45
CA MET A 281 7.33 17.28 13.44
C MET A 281 6.75 17.57 14.82
N SER A 282 6.25 16.54 15.51
CA SER A 282 5.63 16.66 16.83
C SER A 282 6.62 17.14 17.89
N LEU A 283 7.84 16.65 17.87
CA LEU A 283 8.91 17.09 18.79
C LEU A 283 9.32 18.55 18.53
N LEU A 284 9.43 18.95 17.27
CA LEU A 284 9.73 20.33 16.89
C LEU A 284 8.61 21.29 17.25
N LEU A 285 7.36 20.84 17.19
CA LEU A 285 6.17 21.57 17.66
C LEU A 285 6.01 21.52 19.19
N ARG A 286 6.95 20.88 19.92
CA ARG A 286 6.92 20.74 21.38
C ARG A 286 5.71 19.99 21.92
N ARG A 287 5.14 19.08 21.14
CA ARG A 287 4.13 18.15 21.64
C ARG A 287 4.78 17.14 22.59
N PRO A 288 4.14 16.80 23.71
CA PRO A 288 4.72 15.87 24.68
C PRO A 288 4.95 14.49 24.05
N PRO A 289 6.17 13.93 24.18
CA PRO A 289 6.48 12.61 23.66
C PRO A 289 5.88 11.51 24.55
N GLY A 290 5.43 10.42 23.91
CA GLY A 290 5.04 9.18 24.55
C GLY A 290 6.08 8.07 24.35
N ARG A 291 5.60 6.83 24.17
CA ARG A 291 6.45 5.65 23.96
C ARG A 291 7.35 5.84 22.72
N GLU A 292 8.62 5.53 22.84
CA GLU A 292 9.65 5.71 21.79
C GLU A 292 9.69 7.13 21.19
N ALA A 293 9.33 8.11 21.99
CA ALA A 293 9.22 9.52 21.63
C ALA A 293 8.14 9.83 20.54
N TYR A 294 7.28 8.90 20.23
CA TYR A 294 6.12 9.17 19.36
C TYR A 294 5.08 10.00 20.11
N PRO A 295 4.35 10.89 19.43
CA PRO A 295 3.23 11.60 20.04
C PRO A 295 2.09 10.64 20.40
N GLY A 296 1.27 11.01 21.38
CA GLY A 296 0.21 10.15 21.89
C GLY A 296 -0.85 9.77 20.85
N ASP A 297 -0.94 10.50 19.74
CA ASP A 297 -1.91 10.29 18.67
C ASP A 297 -1.33 9.54 17.46
N VAL A 298 -0.15 8.92 17.58
CA VAL A 298 0.46 8.17 16.47
C VAL A 298 -0.40 6.98 16.01
N PHE A 299 -1.10 6.33 16.93
CA PHE A 299 -2.07 5.30 16.58
C PHE A 299 -3.20 5.88 15.70
N TYR A 300 -3.72 7.02 16.10
CA TYR A 300 -4.77 7.72 15.34
C TYR A 300 -4.29 8.20 13.97
N LEU A 301 -3.02 8.57 13.82
CA LEU A 301 -2.41 8.89 12.54
C LEU A 301 -2.64 7.77 11.52
N HIS A 302 -2.30 6.54 11.86
CA HIS A 302 -2.43 5.38 10.97
C HIS A 302 -3.87 4.87 10.89
N SER A 303 -4.63 4.89 12.00
CA SER A 303 -6.00 4.37 12.00
C SER A 303 -6.94 5.23 11.15
N ARG A 304 -6.87 6.57 11.26
CA ARG A 304 -7.70 7.45 10.43
C ARG A 304 -7.37 7.39 8.94
N LEU A 305 -6.11 7.07 8.60
CA LEU A 305 -5.69 6.83 7.23
C LEU A 305 -6.24 5.50 6.70
N LEU A 306 -5.97 4.41 7.42
CA LEU A 306 -6.26 3.05 6.96
C LEU A 306 -7.75 2.71 7.00
N GLU A 307 -8.53 3.32 7.90
CA GLU A 307 -9.99 3.16 7.92
C GLU A 307 -10.70 3.72 6.67
N ARG A 308 -10.03 4.56 5.90
CA ARG A 308 -10.54 5.08 4.62
C ARG A 308 -10.53 4.02 3.52
N ALA A 309 -9.71 2.98 3.63
CA ALA A 309 -9.78 1.81 2.77
C ALA A 309 -11.01 0.97 3.16
N ALA A 310 -11.94 0.82 2.23
CA ALA A 310 -13.22 0.16 2.48
C ALA A 310 -13.85 -0.34 1.16
N LYS A 311 -14.77 -1.28 1.30
CA LYS A 311 -15.73 -1.64 0.27
C LYS A 311 -17.04 -0.91 0.55
N LEU A 312 -17.51 -0.12 -0.39
CA LEU A 312 -18.80 0.56 -0.28
C LEU A 312 -19.95 -0.35 -0.70
N ASN A 313 -21.14 -0.05 -0.17
CA ASN A 313 -22.36 -0.75 -0.51
C ASN A 313 -22.88 -0.35 -1.91
N ASP A 314 -23.90 -1.06 -2.39
CA ASP A 314 -24.44 -0.87 -3.73
C ASP A 314 -25.10 0.51 -3.92
N GLU A 315 -25.69 1.08 -2.87
CA GLU A 315 -26.29 2.42 -2.87
C GLU A 315 -25.24 3.52 -3.09
N MET A 316 -24.01 3.27 -2.62
CA MET A 316 -22.87 4.18 -2.78
C MET A 316 -22.05 3.90 -4.05
N GLY A 317 -22.53 3.04 -4.94
CA GLY A 317 -21.88 2.71 -6.20
C GLY A 317 -20.95 1.49 -6.16
N ALA A 318 -20.91 0.77 -5.05
CA ALA A 318 -20.13 -0.48 -4.88
C ALA A 318 -18.63 -0.38 -5.15
N GLY A 319 -18.06 0.82 -5.10
CA GLY A 319 -16.62 1.04 -5.26
C GLY A 319 -15.81 0.50 -4.09
N SER A 320 -14.51 0.39 -4.25
CA SER A 320 -13.61 -0.07 -3.20
C SER A 320 -12.25 0.65 -3.24
N LEU A 321 -11.63 0.74 -2.07
CA LEU A 321 -10.24 1.12 -1.91
C LEU A 321 -9.57 0.05 -1.04
N THR A 322 -8.63 -0.67 -1.63
CA THR A 322 -7.83 -1.71 -0.96
C THR A 322 -6.49 -1.13 -0.57
N ALA A 323 -6.06 -1.35 0.66
CA ALA A 323 -4.78 -0.83 1.16
C ALA A 323 -3.79 -1.96 1.41
N LEU A 324 -2.57 -1.77 0.93
CA LEU A 324 -1.38 -2.56 1.26
C LEU A 324 -0.37 -1.64 1.98
N PRO A 325 -0.57 -1.37 3.27
CA PRO A 325 0.42 -0.65 4.06
C PRO A 325 1.65 -1.52 4.29
N VAL A 326 2.82 -0.90 4.22
CA VAL A 326 4.10 -1.54 4.51
C VAL A 326 4.64 -1.02 5.83
N ILE A 327 5.09 -1.94 6.67
CA ILE A 327 5.83 -1.66 7.90
C ILE A 327 7.18 -2.37 7.84
N GLU A 328 8.23 -1.63 8.17
CA GLU A 328 9.58 -2.17 8.31
C GLU A 328 9.82 -2.59 9.75
N THR A 329 10.24 -3.85 9.95
CA THR A 329 10.70 -4.37 11.23
C THR A 329 12.22 -4.34 11.31
N GLN A 330 12.77 -4.57 12.51
CA GLN A 330 14.17 -4.77 12.77
C GLN A 330 14.34 -6.10 13.49
N GLY A 331 15.16 -6.99 12.93
CA GLY A 331 15.38 -8.32 13.49
C GLY A 331 14.12 -9.18 13.59
N ASN A 332 13.20 -9.03 12.65
CA ASN A 332 11.87 -9.71 12.63
C ASN A 332 10.99 -9.41 13.86
N ASP A 333 11.28 -8.33 14.62
CA ASP A 333 10.49 -7.98 15.80
C ASP A 333 9.15 -7.33 15.43
N VAL A 334 8.09 -8.11 15.46
CA VAL A 334 6.71 -7.66 15.26
C VAL A 334 6.07 -7.12 16.54
N SER A 335 6.73 -7.24 17.69
CA SER A 335 6.24 -6.76 18.98
C SER A 335 6.57 -5.28 19.26
N ALA A 336 7.35 -4.65 18.39
CA ALA A 336 7.68 -3.23 18.46
C ALA A 336 6.42 -2.34 18.38
N PHE A 337 6.54 -1.09 18.78
CA PHE A 337 5.40 -0.20 18.99
C PHE A 337 4.58 0.07 17.70
N ILE A 338 5.23 0.52 16.65
CA ILE A 338 4.53 0.82 15.39
C ILE A 338 4.00 -0.45 14.70
N PRO A 339 4.75 -1.56 14.59
CA PRO A 339 4.21 -2.82 14.08
C PRO A 339 2.94 -3.29 14.79
N THR A 340 2.92 -3.33 16.12
CA THR A 340 1.75 -3.77 16.89
C THR A 340 0.54 -2.88 16.66
N ASN A 341 0.73 -1.57 16.55
CA ASN A 341 -0.33 -0.63 16.24
C ASN A 341 -0.98 -0.94 14.88
N VAL A 342 -0.17 -1.10 13.85
CA VAL A 342 -0.68 -1.31 12.48
C VAL A 342 -1.27 -2.71 12.30
N ILE A 343 -0.72 -3.74 12.94
CA ILE A 343 -1.32 -5.08 12.98
C ILE A 343 -2.74 -5.03 13.55
N SER A 344 -2.97 -4.23 14.60
CA SER A 344 -4.30 -4.10 15.22
C SER A 344 -5.31 -3.34 14.35
N ILE A 345 -4.84 -2.42 13.50
CA ILE A 345 -5.69 -1.61 12.61
C ILE A 345 -6.09 -2.40 11.35
N THR A 346 -5.22 -3.27 10.86
CA THR A 346 -5.39 -3.97 9.59
C THR A 346 -6.21 -5.26 9.71
N ASP A 347 -6.68 -5.75 8.58
CA ASP A 347 -7.51 -6.96 8.46
C ASP A 347 -6.65 -8.23 8.24
N GLY A 348 -5.41 -8.19 8.62
CA GLY A 348 -4.43 -9.25 8.51
C GLY A 348 -3.06 -8.73 8.09
N GLN A 349 -2.12 -9.65 8.00
CA GLN A 349 -0.74 -9.33 7.63
C GLN A 349 -0.10 -10.43 6.78
N ILE A 350 0.75 -9.99 5.87
CA ILE A 350 1.70 -10.82 5.12
C ILE A 350 3.07 -10.58 5.76
N PHE A 351 3.54 -11.56 6.51
CA PHE A 351 4.84 -11.47 7.20
C PHE A 351 5.94 -12.05 6.32
N LEU A 352 6.92 -11.21 5.97
CA LEU A 352 8.10 -11.58 5.21
C LEU A 352 9.28 -11.80 6.16
N GLU A 353 9.84 -13.00 6.13
CA GLU A 353 10.88 -13.41 7.04
C GLU A 353 12.25 -13.41 6.34
N THR A 354 13.24 -12.84 7.02
CA THR A 354 14.61 -12.70 6.50
C THR A 354 15.25 -14.05 6.23
N ASP A 355 15.09 -15.02 7.13
CA ASP A 355 15.69 -16.35 6.99
C ASP A 355 15.16 -17.09 5.76
N LEU A 356 13.85 -17.01 5.49
CA LEU A 356 13.25 -17.58 4.30
C LEU A 356 13.79 -16.91 3.02
N PHE A 357 13.97 -15.60 3.06
CA PHE A 357 14.51 -14.84 1.92
C PHE A 357 15.92 -15.31 1.56
N TYR A 358 16.78 -15.49 2.55
CA TYR A 358 18.15 -15.98 2.32
C TYR A 358 18.22 -17.46 1.96
N GLN A 359 17.25 -18.26 2.36
CA GLN A 359 17.09 -19.65 1.91
C GLN A 359 16.61 -19.75 0.45
N GLY A 360 16.34 -18.62 -0.21
CA GLY A 360 15.85 -18.58 -1.59
C GLY A 360 14.35 -18.81 -1.73
N ILE A 361 13.59 -18.82 -0.64
CA ILE A 361 12.13 -18.87 -0.64
C ILE A 361 11.63 -17.44 -0.90
N ARG A 362 11.21 -17.19 -2.13
CA ARG A 362 10.76 -15.87 -2.59
C ARG A 362 9.46 -15.99 -3.38
N PRO A 363 8.39 -15.28 -2.98
CA PRO A 363 8.32 -14.36 -1.84
C PRO A 363 8.53 -15.07 -0.49
N ALA A 364 9.20 -14.37 0.43
CA ALA A 364 9.63 -14.92 1.73
C ALA A 364 8.49 -14.95 2.77
N VAL A 365 7.32 -15.41 2.36
CA VAL A 365 6.11 -15.39 3.18
C VAL A 365 6.18 -16.45 4.28
N ASN A 366 6.11 -16.01 5.52
CA ASN A 366 5.92 -16.92 6.65
C ASN A 366 4.43 -17.27 6.75
N VAL A 367 4.06 -18.47 6.31
CA VAL A 367 2.66 -18.92 6.26
C VAL A 367 2.03 -19.05 7.66
N GLY A 368 2.84 -19.35 8.67
CA GLY A 368 2.37 -19.50 10.06
C GLY A 368 1.97 -18.18 10.73
N LEU A 369 2.72 -17.11 10.45
CA LEU A 369 2.49 -15.77 11.03
C LEU A 369 1.62 -14.88 10.15
N SER A 370 1.41 -15.27 8.90
CA SER A 370 0.59 -14.50 7.95
C SER A 370 -0.87 -14.91 8.05
N VAL A 371 -1.74 -13.90 8.07
CA VAL A 371 -3.20 -14.08 8.27
C VAL A 371 -3.96 -13.13 7.36
N SER A 372 -5.02 -13.61 6.73
CA SER A 372 -6.08 -12.78 6.16
C SER A 372 -7.36 -12.99 6.97
N ARG A 373 -7.88 -11.93 7.58
CA ARG A 373 -9.13 -12.01 8.36
C ARG A 373 -10.37 -12.14 7.47
N VAL A 374 -10.29 -11.72 6.22
CA VAL A 374 -11.33 -11.93 5.22
C VAL A 374 -11.29 -13.39 4.71
N GLY A 375 -10.11 -13.92 4.54
CA GLY A 375 -9.89 -15.32 4.20
C GLY A 375 -10.55 -15.73 2.86
N SER A 376 -11.13 -16.90 2.83
CA SER A 376 -11.71 -17.46 1.61
C SER A 376 -12.90 -16.67 1.03
N SER A 377 -13.48 -15.73 1.78
CA SER A 377 -14.48 -14.81 1.21
C SER A 377 -13.91 -13.94 0.09
N ALA A 378 -12.60 -13.72 0.08
CA ALA A 378 -11.85 -13.01 -0.95
C ALA A 378 -11.29 -13.94 -2.05
N GLN A 379 -11.80 -15.15 -2.20
CA GLN A 379 -11.38 -16.09 -3.24
C GLN A 379 -12.56 -16.51 -4.10
N ILE A 380 -12.30 -16.73 -5.39
CA ILE A 380 -13.26 -17.40 -6.27
C ILE A 380 -13.38 -18.89 -5.84
N LYS A 381 -14.50 -19.51 -6.18
CA LYS A 381 -14.77 -20.90 -5.81
C LYS A 381 -13.68 -21.86 -6.31
N ALA A 382 -13.16 -21.66 -7.51
CA ALA A 382 -12.08 -22.45 -8.07
C ALA A 382 -10.82 -22.44 -7.19
N MET A 383 -10.42 -21.28 -6.69
CA MET A 383 -9.27 -21.17 -5.80
C MET A 383 -9.54 -21.83 -4.44
N LYS A 384 -10.74 -21.68 -3.88
CA LYS A 384 -11.12 -22.38 -2.64
C LYS A 384 -11.04 -23.90 -2.78
N GLN A 385 -11.46 -24.43 -3.92
CA GLN A 385 -11.46 -25.86 -4.20
C GLN A 385 -10.05 -26.47 -4.22
N VAL A 386 -9.05 -25.70 -4.68
CA VAL A 386 -7.67 -26.19 -4.80
C VAL A 386 -6.79 -25.82 -3.60
N ALA A 387 -7.00 -24.66 -2.99
CA ALA A 387 -6.13 -24.11 -1.97
C ALA A 387 -6.62 -24.39 -0.53
N GLY A 388 -7.79 -24.97 -0.35
CA GLY A 388 -8.40 -25.12 0.97
C GLY A 388 -7.58 -25.93 1.97
N SER A 389 -6.87 -26.96 1.52
CA SER A 389 -6.04 -27.81 2.38
C SER A 389 -4.58 -27.36 2.50
N ILE A 390 -4.09 -26.58 1.54
CA ILE A 390 -2.65 -26.34 1.38
C ILE A 390 -2.03 -25.63 2.60
N LYS A 391 -2.76 -24.73 3.24
CA LYS A 391 -2.27 -24.03 4.44
C LYS A 391 -2.05 -25.00 5.60
N GLY A 392 -2.99 -25.91 5.79
CA GLY A 392 -2.89 -26.97 6.81
C GLY A 392 -1.74 -27.94 6.52
N GLU A 393 -1.59 -28.36 5.27
CA GLU A 393 -0.49 -29.24 4.84
C GLU A 393 0.88 -28.58 5.06
N LEU A 394 1.03 -27.31 4.74
CA LEU A 394 2.26 -26.58 4.98
C LEU A 394 2.56 -26.34 6.46
N ALA A 395 1.53 -26.13 7.28
CA ALA A 395 1.70 -26.01 8.73
C ALA A 395 2.22 -27.32 9.33
N GLN A 396 1.61 -28.46 8.96
CA GLN A 396 2.07 -29.79 9.37
C GLN A 396 3.48 -30.09 8.87
N TYR A 397 3.79 -29.74 7.63
CA TYR A 397 5.12 -29.88 7.07
C TYR A 397 6.18 -29.14 7.91
N ARG A 398 5.93 -27.88 8.28
CA ARG A 398 6.87 -27.10 9.09
C ARG A 398 7.11 -27.71 10.45
N GLU A 399 6.04 -28.17 11.10
CA GLU A 399 6.14 -28.82 12.39
C GLU A 399 6.98 -30.11 12.30
N MET A 400 6.68 -30.95 11.33
CA MET A 400 7.40 -32.20 11.14
C MET A 400 8.84 -32.00 10.64
N ALA A 401 9.09 -31.02 9.81
CA ALA A 401 10.44 -30.66 9.36
C ALA A 401 11.37 -30.26 10.51
N ALA A 402 10.84 -29.57 11.51
CA ALA A 402 11.60 -29.23 12.72
C ALA A 402 11.96 -30.49 13.52
N PHE A 403 11.04 -31.43 13.65
CA PHE A 403 11.32 -32.74 14.34
C PHE A 403 12.25 -33.65 13.55
N ALA A 404 12.14 -33.63 12.22
CA ALA A 404 12.95 -34.52 11.35
C ALA A 404 14.47 -34.20 11.44
N GLN A 405 14.86 -33.04 11.90
CA GLN A 405 16.27 -32.69 12.13
C GLN A 405 16.88 -33.48 13.30
N PHE A 406 16.05 -34.02 14.20
CA PHE A 406 16.48 -34.70 15.41
C PHE A 406 16.23 -36.21 15.42
N GLY A 407 15.55 -36.78 14.42
CA GLY A 407 15.15 -38.17 14.34
C GLY A 407 15.62 -38.87 13.08
N SER A 408 16.15 -40.08 13.23
CA SER A 408 16.65 -40.90 12.10
C SER A 408 15.60 -41.80 11.46
N ASP A 409 14.56 -42.23 12.20
CA ASP A 409 13.54 -43.14 11.72
C ASP A 409 12.16 -42.48 11.63
N LEU A 410 11.80 -42.09 10.43
CA LEU A 410 10.50 -41.50 10.12
C LEU A 410 9.59 -42.57 9.50
N ASP A 411 8.34 -42.65 9.96
CA ASP A 411 7.35 -43.49 9.34
C ASP A 411 7.00 -43.08 7.91
N ALA A 412 6.40 -43.99 7.14
CA ALA A 412 6.08 -43.73 5.74
C ALA A 412 5.05 -42.59 5.54
N ALA A 413 4.20 -42.29 6.52
CA ALA A 413 3.24 -41.24 6.46
C ALA A 413 3.92 -39.89 6.65
N THR A 414 4.81 -39.77 7.63
CA THR A 414 5.62 -38.57 7.88
C THR A 414 6.54 -38.27 6.70
N GLN A 415 7.18 -39.28 6.10
CA GLN A 415 8.00 -39.12 4.90
C GLN A 415 7.19 -38.54 3.72
N ARG A 416 5.97 -39.05 3.50
CA ARG A 416 5.07 -38.50 2.45
C ARG A 416 4.69 -37.08 2.71
N LEU A 417 4.38 -36.70 3.95
CA LEU A 417 4.08 -35.35 4.36
C LEU A 417 5.26 -34.38 4.08
N LEU A 418 6.46 -34.79 4.48
CA LEU A 418 7.68 -34.00 4.24
C LEU A 418 7.99 -33.86 2.74
N ASN A 419 7.84 -34.92 1.98
CA ASN A 419 8.05 -34.91 0.55
C ASN A 419 7.06 -33.99 -0.17
N ARG A 420 5.79 -34.06 0.18
CA ARG A 420 4.77 -33.18 -0.38
C ARG A 420 4.98 -31.73 0.03
N GLY A 421 5.21 -31.45 1.30
CA GLY A 421 5.43 -30.11 1.82
C GLY A 421 6.63 -29.40 1.19
N ALA A 422 7.73 -30.13 0.98
CA ALA A 422 8.90 -29.60 0.30
C ALA A 422 8.58 -29.18 -1.15
N ARG A 423 7.79 -29.95 -1.87
CA ARG A 423 7.39 -29.65 -3.25
C ARG A 423 6.37 -28.54 -3.33
N LEU A 424 5.42 -28.48 -2.42
CA LEU A 424 4.48 -27.37 -2.32
C LEU A 424 5.19 -26.04 -1.99
N THR A 425 6.18 -26.08 -1.10
CA THR A 425 7.02 -24.92 -0.79
C THR A 425 7.77 -24.45 -2.01
N GLU A 426 8.35 -25.35 -2.78
CA GLU A 426 9.05 -25.02 -4.03
C GLU A 426 8.09 -24.49 -5.09
N LEU A 427 6.88 -25.06 -5.20
CA LEU A 427 5.87 -24.62 -6.15
C LEU A 427 5.37 -23.21 -5.88
N LEU A 428 5.32 -22.79 -4.62
CA LEU A 428 4.89 -21.45 -4.22
C LEU A 428 5.94 -20.37 -4.46
N LYS A 429 7.19 -20.73 -4.74
CA LYS A 429 8.20 -19.76 -5.19
C LYS A 429 7.79 -19.16 -6.51
N GLN A 430 8.07 -17.88 -6.65
CA GLN A 430 7.73 -17.13 -7.86
C GLN A 430 8.75 -16.01 -8.08
N PRO A 431 9.32 -15.90 -9.29
CA PRO A 431 10.24 -14.81 -9.61
C PRO A 431 9.51 -13.47 -9.63
N GLN A 432 10.24 -12.41 -9.35
CA GLN A 432 9.76 -11.04 -9.47
C GLN A 432 9.33 -10.72 -10.91
N PHE A 433 8.39 -9.83 -11.09
CA PHE A 433 7.83 -9.40 -12.37
C PHE A 433 7.17 -10.52 -13.19
N SER A 434 6.71 -11.54 -12.52
CA SER A 434 6.07 -12.70 -13.15
C SER A 434 4.75 -13.06 -12.47
N PRO A 435 3.80 -12.12 -12.35
CA PRO A 435 2.49 -12.42 -11.78
C PRO A 435 1.73 -13.40 -12.69
N LEU A 436 0.97 -14.30 -12.07
CA LEU A 436 0.14 -15.29 -12.75
C LEU A 436 -1.34 -14.94 -12.66
N LYS A 437 -2.07 -15.19 -13.73
CA LYS A 437 -3.52 -15.09 -13.73
C LYS A 437 -4.14 -16.11 -12.77
N THR A 438 -5.28 -15.82 -12.20
CA THR A 438 -5.93 -16.67 -11.20
C THR A 438 -6.20 -18.09 -11.73
N GLU A 439 -6.68 -18.22 -12.96
CA GLU A 439 -6.91 -19.54 -13.60
C GLU A 439 -5.62 -20.35 -13.77
N GLU A 440 -4.52 -19.69 -14.06
CA GLU A 440 -3.20 -20.33 -14.15
C GLU A 440 -2.71 -20.79 -12.78
N GLN A 441 -2.87 -19.96 -11.75
CA GLN A 441 -2.56 -20.34 -10.36
C GLN A 441 -3.38 -21.55 -9.90
N VAL A 442 -4.67 -21.56 -10.23
CA VAL A 442 -5.57 -22.68 -9.91
C VAL A 442 -5.07 -23.99 -10.53
N ALA A 443 -4.68 -23.97 -11.80
CA ALA A 443 -4.15 -25.17 -12.48
C ALA A 443 -2.84 -25.65 -11.86
N VAL A 444 -1.92 -24.76 -11.55
CA VAL A 444 -0.62 -25.08 -10.93
C VAL A 444 -0.80 -25.65 -9.53
N ILE A 445 -1.64 -25.02 -8.70
CA ILE A 445 -1.90 -25.47 -7.33
C ILE A 445 -2.65 -26.81 -7.34
N PHE A 446 -3.58 -26.99 -8.27
CA PHE A 446 -4.27 -28.27 -8.45
C PHE A 446 -3.27 -29.42 -8.72
N ALA A 447 -2.28 -29.19 -9.57
CA ALA A 447 -1.22 -30.16 -9.84
C ALA A 447 -0.43 -30.50 -8.56
N GLY A 448 -0.06 -29.50 -7.78
CA GLY A 448 0.66 -29.69 -6.52
C GLY A 448 -0.13 -30.49 -5.48
N VAL A 449 -1.37 -30.14 -5.25
CA VAL A 449 -2.24 -30.75 -4.24
C VAL A 449 -2.66 -32.17 -4.64
N ASN A 450 -2.80 -32.46 -5.92
CA ASN A 450 -3.22 -33.78 -6.42
C ASN A 450 -2.06 -34.74 -6.69
N GLY A 451 -0.85 -34.44 -6.22
CA GLY A 451 0.26 -35.42 -6.19
C GLY A 451 1.08 -35.51 -7.47
N TYR A 452 0.87 -34.65 -8.47
CA TYR A 452 1.64 -34.67 -9.71
C TYR A 452 3.12 -34.34 -9.52
N LEU A 453 3.48 -33.70 -8.40
CA LEU A 453 4.86 -33.35 -8.05
C LEU A 453 5.56 -34.37 -7.16
N ASP A 454 4.82 -35.34 -6.57
CA ASP A 454 5.34 -36.20 -5.50
C ASP A 454 6.53 -37.07 -5.93
N LYS A 455 6.60 -37.44 -7.20
CA LYS A 455 7.69 -38.25 -7.77
C LYS A 455 8.85 -37.42 -8.34
N LEU A 456 8.68 -36.10 -8.46
CA LEU A 456 9.72 -35.23 -9.03
C LEU A 456 10.78 -34.86 -7.98
N PRO A 457 12.04 -34.74 -8.35
CA PRO A 457 13.02 -34.06 -7.53
C PRO A 457 12.61 -32.61 -7.28
N VAL A 458 12.87 -32.10 -6.08
CA VAL A 458 12.48 -30.73 -5.70
C VAL A 458 13.02 -29.69 -6.68
N ASN A 459 14.24 -29.86 -7.15
CA ASN A 459 14.89 -28.93 -8.12
C ASN A 459 14.24 -28.95 -9.51
N LYS A 460 13.40 -29.90 -9.84
CA LYS A 460 12.65 -29.95 -11.11
C LYS A 460 11.25 -29.35 -11.03
N VAL A 461 10.75 -29.03 -9.84
CA VAL A 461 9.40 -28.47 -9.64
C VAL A 461 9.21 -27.18 -10.42
N GLY A 462 10.17 -26.26 -10.40
CA GLY A 462 10.10 -25.01 -11.15
C GLY A 462 10.02 -25.21 -12.66
N LYS A 463 10.78 -26.17 -13.20
CA LYS A 463 10.72 -26.53 -14.63
C LYS A 463 9.39 -27.17 -15.01
N PHE A 464 8.86 -28.02 -14.14
CA PHE A 464 7.53 -28.62 -14.31
C PHE A 464 6.45 -27.52 -14.38
N GLU A 465 6.48 -26.58 -13.47
CA GLU A 465 5.54 -25.45 -13.45
C GLU A 465 5.60 -24.63 -14.74
N GLN A 466 6.80 -24.24 -15.18
CA GLN A 466 6.98 -23.49 -16.41
C GLN A 466 6.47 -24.25 -17.65
N GLY A 467 6.77 -25.53 -17.73
CA GLY A 467 6.29 -26.39 -18.81
C GLY A 467 4.75 -26.56 -18.77
N LEU A 468 4.20 -26.76 -17.57
CA LEU A 468 2.76 -26.87 -17.37
C LEU A 468 2.03 -25.58 -17.78
N LEU A 469 2.53 -24.43 -17.37
CA LEU A 469 1.95 -23.12 -17.75
C LEU A 469 1.97 -22.93 -19.26
N SER A 470 3.08 -23.27 -19.93
CA SER A 470 3.18 -23.21 -21.37
C SER A 470 2.17 -24.14 -22.05
N TYR A 471 2.07 -25.38 -21.58
CA TYR A 471 1.10 -26.36 -22.07
C TYR A 471 -0.36 -25.89 -21.86
N MET A 472 -0.69 -25.37 -20.68
CA MET A 472 -2.04 -24.89 -20.40
C MET A 472 -2.43 -23.65 -21.21
N ARG A 473 -1.49 -22.80 -21.54
CA ARG A 473 -1.72 -21.62 -22.39
C ARG A 473 -1.97 -21.95 -23.85
N THR A 474 -1.57 -23.12 -24.30
CA THR A 474 -1.75 -23.64 -25.67
C THR A 474 -2.82 -24.73 -25.70
N GLU A 475 -2.46 -25.94 -25.35
CA GLU A 475 -3.36 -27.13 -25.41
C GLU A 475 -4.48 -27.07 -24.37
N GLY A 476 -4.21 -26.53 -23.19
CA GLY A 476 -5.16 -26.39 -22.08
C GLY A 476 -5.96 -25.11 -22.05
N LYS A 477 -5.89 -24.27 -23.09
CA LYS A 477 -6.51 -22.93 -23.12
C LYS A 477 -8.02 -22.99 -22.80
N GLY A 478 -8.74 -23.95 -23.34
CA GLY A 478 -10.17 -24.14 -23.08
C GLY A 478 -10.49 -24.42 -21.61
N ILE A 479 -9.57 -25.10 -20.88
CA ILE A 479 -9.71 -25.37 -19.45
C ILE A 479 -9.50 -24.08 -18.66
N LEU A 480 -8.49 -23.30 -18.97
CA LEU A 480 -8.24 -22.00 -18.32
C LEU A 480 -9.41 -21.02 -18.56
N ASP A 481 -9.94 -20.99 -19.78
CA ASP A 481 -11.07 -20.15 -20.13
C ASP A 481 -12.35 -20.56 -19.34
N ALA A 482 -12.58 -21.86 -19.15
CA ALA A 482 -13.68 -22.37 -18.35
C ALA A 482 -13.54 -21.96 -16.88
N ILE A 483 -12.36 -22.10 -16.29
CA ILE A 483 -12.10 -21.69 -14.90
C ILE A 483 -12.31 -20.18 -14.73
N ARG A 484 -11.83 -19.38 -15.66
CA ARG A 484 -11.97 -17.92 -15.62
C ARG A 484 -13.44 -17.50 -15.70
N THR A 485 -14.22 -18.10 -16.60
CA THR A 485 -15.62 -17.74 -16.86
C THR A 485 -16.55 -18.24 -15.76
N GLU A 486 -16.41 -19.51 -15.38
CA GLU A 486 -17.27 -20.14 -14.36
C GLU A 486 -16.86 -19.76 -12.92
N LYS A 487 -15.63 -19.28 -12.74
CA LYS A 487 -15.03 -18.98 -11.43
C LYS A 487 -15.07 -20.18 -10.47
N ALA A 488 -15.24 -21.37 -11.00
CA ALA A 488 -15.33 -22.65 -10.30
C ALA A 488 -14.75 -23.77 -11.17
N ILE A 489 -14.40 -24.88 -10.52
CA ILE A 489 -14.04 -26.11 -11.22
C ILE A 489 -15.23 -27.05 -11.16
N SER A 490 -15.97 -27.19 -12.27
CA SER A 490 -17.01 -28.18 -12.44
C SER A 490 -16.42 -29.59 -12.56
N ASP A 491 -17.23 -30.62 -12.41
CA ASP A 491 -16.76 -31.99 -12.57
C ASP A 491 -16.22 -32.27 -13.98
N ASP A 492 -16.82 -31.66 -15.00
CA ASP A 492 -16.34 -31.72 -16.39
C ASP A 492 -14.97 -31.05 -16.53
N THR A 493 -14.82 -29.82 -16.03
CA THR A 493 -13.54 -29.09 -16.03
C THR A 493 -12.48 -29.81 -15.25
N LYS A 494 -12.84 -30.41 -14.11
CA LYS A 494 -11.93 -31.21 -13.29
C LYS A 494 -11.43 -32.45 -14.03
N GLY A 495 -12.32 -33.12 -14.75
CA GLY A 495 -11.97 -34.25 -15.61
C GLY A 495 -11.01 -33.88 -16.72
N LYS A 496 -11.28 -32.77 -17.42
CA LYS A 496 -10.41 -32.23 -18.47
C LYS A 496 -9.06 -31.79 -17.94
N LEU A 497 -9.03 -31.14 -16.77
CA LEU A 497 -7.79 -30.70 -16.12
C LEU A 497 -6.92 -31.89 -15.71
N LYS A 498 -7.49 -32.95 -15.14
CA LYS A 498 -6.78 -34.18 -14.83
C LYS A 498 -6.21 -34.85 -16.08
N ALA A 499 -7.01 -34.95 -17.15
CA ALA A 499 -6.54 -35.54 -18.43
C ALA A 499 -5.37 -34.72 -19.03
N ALA A 500 -5.46 -33.41 -18.99
CA ALA A 500 -4.37 -32.53 -19.45
C ALA A 500 -3.10 -32.68 -18.60
N LEU A 501 -3.22 -32.77 -17.29
CA LEU A 501 -2.10 -32.97 -16.37
C LEU A 501 -1.46 -34.36 -16.57
N ASP A 502 -2.26 -35.39 -16.77
CA ASP A 502 -1.76 -36.77 -17.06
C ASP A 502 -0.97 -36.81 -18.38
N ALA A 503 -1.49 -36.15 -19.41
CA ALA A 503 -0.81 -36.02 -20.71
C ALA A 503 0.52 -35.25 -20.59
N PHE A 504 0.49 -34.12 -19.90
CA PHE A 504 1.69 -33.30 -19.66
C PHE A 504 2.74 -34.04 -18.83
N ALA A 505 2.35 -34.69 -17.74
CA ALA A 505 3.24 -35.41 -16.87
C ALA A 505 3.99 -36.56 -17.61
N LYS A 506 3.31 -37.24 -18.54
CA LYS A 506 3.93 -38.28 -19.39
C LYS A 506 4.96 -37.68 -20.33
N SER A 507 4.77 -36.50 -20.84
CA SER A 507 5.70 -35.83 -21.76
C SER A 507 6.88 -35.18 -21.05
N PHE A 508 6.71 -34.88 -19.76
CA PHE A 508 7.74 -34.20 -18.95
C PHE A 508 8.78 -35.18 -18.37
N ALA A 509 8.47 -36.45 -18.26
CA ALA A 509 9.30 -37.51 -17.62
C ALA A 509 10.66 -37.72 -18.29
#